data_76cb48050c7fd508e281f67193f6ceab
#
_entry.id   76cb48050c7fd508e281f67193f6ceab
#
_cell.length_a   1.000
_cell.length_b   1.000
_cell.length_c   1.000
_cell.angle_alpha   90.00
_cell.angle_beta   90.00
_cell.angle_gamma   90.00
#
_symmetry.space_group_name_H-M   'P 1'
#
loop_
_entity.id
_entity.type
_entity.pdbx_description
1 polymer ?
#
loop_
_entity_poly.entity_id
_entity_poly.type
_entity_poly.pdbx_seq_one_letter_code
_entity_poly.pdbx_strand_id
1 'polypeptide(L)'
;VDKLDRVMIFIDGSNLYHSLKGNLHRTDIDIGCFCQKLIEKRRLIRIYYYNAIVGLKQEPERYRSQQQFFNSVQQVPYLEMRLGRLVYTNAWPGTPPYEKGIDIMLTTDLLTHSFKQNYDVAILVAGDGDYVGAIQQVKNNGQNVEVALFGRENTSKPLREVADRVLEIDGRILRGCWKQGEREPNRLFPRRRPPRTHQNEINLPPVL
;
A
#
# COMPACT_ATOMS: atom_id res chain seq x y z
N VAL A 1 -4.56 -19.09 -25.55
CA VAL A 1 -5.15 -18.20 -24.51
C VAL A 1 -4.03 -17.33 -24.03
N ASP A 2 -4.08 -16.02 -24.30
CA ASP A 2 -3.07 -15.07 -23.83
C ASP A 2 -3.02 -15.13 -22.31
N LYS A 3 -1.84 -15.46 -21.77
CA LYS A 3 -1.61 -15.52 -20.34
C LYS A 3 -1.58 -14.09 -19.79
N LEU A 4 -2.54 -13.76 -18.93
CA LEU A 4 -2.56 -12.46 -18.27
C LEU A 4 -1.33 -12.29 -17.38
N ASP A 5 -0.68 -11.11 -17.49
CA ASP A 5 0.45 -10.75 -16.63
C ASP A 5 0.08 -10.86 -15.15
N ARG A 6 0.98 -11.45 -14.39
CA ARG A 6 0.90 -11.52 -12.93
C ARG A 6 1.42 -10.21 -12.35
N VAL A 7 0.60 -9.54 -11.56
CA VAL A 7 0.94 -8.23 -10.99
C VAL A 7 1.09 -8.33 -9.48
N MET A 8 2.15 -7.74 -8.94
CA MET A 8 2.29 -7.38 -7.54
C MET A 8 2.34 -5.87 -7.38
N ILE A 9 1.69 -5.35 -6.32
CA ILE A 9 1.67 -3.92 -6.01
C ILE A 9 2.42 -3.68 -4.71
N PHE A 10 3.35 -2.71 -4.73
CA PHE A 10 4.15 -2.29 -3.60
C PHE A 10 3.83 -0.83 -3.29
N ILE A 11 3.24 -0.56 -2.13
CA ILE A 11 2.72 0.77 -1.77
C ILE A 11 3.52 1.32 -0.58
N ASP A 12 4.30 2.35 -0.83
CA ASP A 12 4.81 3.20 0.25
C ASP A 12 3.66 4.08 0.78
N GLY A 13 3.16 3.71 1.95
CA GLY A 13 1.96 4.34 2.52
C GLY A 13 2.19 5.77 2.97
N SER A 14 3.40 6.11 3.39
CA SER A 14 3.76 7.48 3.75
C SER A 14 3.84 8.37 2.51
N ASN A 15 4.54 7.90 1.50
CA ASN A 15 4.66 8.60 0.22
C ASN A 15 3.28 8.79 -0.43
N LEU A 16 2.43 7.75 -0.42
CA LEU A 16 1.05 7.83 -0.89
C LEU A 16 0.24 8.88 -0.11
N TYR A 17 0.32 8.88 1.24
CA TYR A 17 -0.39 9.84 2.07
C TYR A 17 0.00 11.29 1.76
N HIS A 18 1.31 11.56 1.69
CA HIS A 18 1.81 12.90 1.37
C HIS A 18 1.46 13.33 -0.05
N SER A 19 1.53 12.41 -1.00
CA SER A 19 1.15 12.66 -2.40
C SER A 19 -0.33 12.98 -2.55
N LEU A 20 -1.22 12.23 -1.90
CA LEU A 20 -2.66 12.50 -1.88
C LEU A 20 -2.98 13.84 -1.23
N LYS A 21 -2.37 14.12 -0.06
CA LYS A 21 -2.57 15.37 0.66
C LYS A 21 -2.09 16.60 -0.14
N GLY A 22 -0.92 16.49 -0.76
CA GLY A 22 -0.31 17.60 -1.51
C GLY A 22 -1.01 17.88 -2.85
N ASN A 23 -1.34 16.82 -3.62
CA ASN A 23 -1.87 16.99 -4.99
C ASN A 23 -3.39 17.00 -5.08
N LEU A 24 -4.10 16.32 -4.15
CA LEU A 24 -5.54 16.15 -4.22
C LEU A 24 -6.29 16.69 -3.00
N HIS A 25 -5.56 17.18 -1.98
CA HIS A 25 -6.10 17.71 -0.72
C HIS A 25 -7.06 16.76 0.00
N ARG A 26 -6.91 15.45 -0.23
CA ARG A 26 -7.69 14.36 0.38
C ARG A 26 -6.79 13.19 0.71
N THR A 27 -7.13 12.44 1.77
CA THR A 27 -6.38 11.27 2.23
C THR A 27 -7.26 10.06 2.53
N ASP A 28 -8.57 10.19 2.35
CA ASP A 28 -9.59 9.18 2.66
C ASP A 28 -9.80 8.14 1.54
N ILE A 29 -8.70 7.70 0.92
CA ILE A 29 -8.71 6.75 -0.20
C ILE A 29 -9.12 5.34 0.25
N ASP A 30 -9.92 4.66 -0.58
CA ASP A 30 -10.14 3.21 -0.53
C ASP A 30 -9.00 2.50 -1.26
N ILE A 31 -8.10 1.87 -0.51
CA ILE A 31 -6.91 1.18 -1.06
C ILE A 31 -7.32 0.03 -1.98
N GLY A 32 -8.39 -0.69 -1.68
CA GLY A 32 -8.87 -1.78 -2.52
C GLY A 32 -9.33 -1.28 -3.89
N CYS A 33 -10.15 -0.22 -3.92
CA CYS A 33 -10.57 0.43 -5.15
C CYS A 33 -9.38 0.99 -5.95
N PHE A 34 -8.43 1.65 -5.27
CA PHE A 34 -7.24 2.19 -5.91
C PHE A 34 -6.42 1.08 -6.61
N CYS A 35 -6.13 0.00 -5.88
CA CYS A 35 -5.41 -1.14 -6.46
C CYS A 35 -6.12 -1.75 -7.65
N GLN A 36 -7.47 -1.81 -7.64
CA GLN A 36 -8.24 -2.28 -8.81
C GLN A 36 -8.00 -1.42 -10.05
N LYS A 37 -7.93 -0.10 -9.90
CA LYS A 37 -7.64 0.81 -11.02
C LYS A 37 -6.24 0.56 -11.58
N LEU A 38 -5.25 0.27 -10.72
CA LEU A 38 -3.88 -0.02 -11.13
C LEU A 38 -3.74 -1.36 -11.85
N ILE A 39 -4.45 -2.38 -11.40
CA ILE A 39 -4.34 -3.75 -11.97
C ILE A 39 -4.92 -3.81 -13.38
N GLU A 40 -5.92 -3.00 -13.69
CA GLU A 40 -6.67 -3.04 -14.95
C GLU A 40 -7.30 -4.44 -15.18
N LYS A 41 -6.91 -5.16 -16.24
CA LYS A 41 -7.40 -6.52 -16.57
C LYS A 41 -6.39 -7.62 -16.22
N ARG A 42 -5.29 -7.29 -15.53
CA ARG A 42 -4.21 -8.23 -15.20
C ARG A 42 -4.54 -9.07 -13.97
N ARG A 43 -3.75 -10.13 -13.72
CA ARG A 43 -3.92 -11.03 -12.58
C ARG A 43 -3.18 -10.50 -11.36
N LEU A 44 -3.91 -10.05 -10.33
CA LEU A 44 -3.31 -9.70 -9.04
C LEU A 44 -2.77 -10.94 -8.32
N ILE A 45 -1.53 -10.87 -7.86
CA ILE A 45 -0.89 -11.87 -6.99
C ILE A 45 -0.93 -11.41 -5.54
N ARG A 46 -0.41 -10.21 -5.24
CA ARG A 46 -0.32 -9.67 -3.88
C ARG A 46 -0.24 -8.14 -3.90
N ILE A 47 -0.71 -7.53 -2.83
CA ILE A 47 -0.49 -6.12 -2.51
C ILE A 47 0.32 -6.07 -1.22
N TYR A 48 1.42 -5.34 -1.22
CA TYR A 48 2.18 -5.00 -0.03
C TYR A 48 1.98 -3.52 0.30
N TYR A 49 1.59 -3.25 1.53
CA TYR A 49 1.39 -1.89 2.05
C TYR A 49 2.37 -1.62 3.19
N TYR A 50 3.31 -0.72 2.96
CA TYR A 50 4.36 -0.36 3.90
C TYR A 50 3.98 0.93 4.63
N ASN A 51 4.18 0.97 5.95
CA ASN A 51 3.97 2.20 6.72
C ASN A 51 4.71 2.14 8.05
N ALA A 52 5.01 3.30 8.65
CA ALA A 52 5.58 3.39 9.98
C ALA A 52 4.48 3.59 11.03
N ILE A 53 4.60 2.87 12.16
CA ILE A 53 3.64 3.01 13.26
C ILE A 53 3.93 4.30 14.02
N VAL A 54 2.90 5.12 14.20
CA VAL A 54 2.91 6.31 15.04
C VAL A 54 3.07 5.91 16.51
N GLY A 55 3.86 6.64 17.28
CA GLY A 55 4.05 6.37 18.71
C GLY A 55 2.80 6.72 19.53
N LEU A 56 2.20 5.72 20.20
CA LEU A 56 1.01 5.93 21.04
C LEU A 56 1.24 6.97 22.15
N LYS A 57 2.43 6.97 22.77
CA LYS A 57 2.76 7.91 23.84
C LYS A 57 2.98 9.33 23.35
N GLN A 58 3.53 9.49 22.14
CA GLN A 58 3.87 10.80 21.57
C GLN A 58 2.68 11.45 20.86
N GLU A 59 1.89 10.66 20.14
CA GLU A 59 0.80 11.15 19.29
C GLU A 59 -0.46 10.25 19.40
N PRO A 60 -1.15 10.21 20.57
CA PRO A 60 -2.23 9.25 20.83
C PRO A 60 -3.40 9.34 19.85
N GLU A 61 -3.81 10.54 19.45
CA GLU A 61 -4.93 10.73 18.50
C GLU A 61 -4.55 10.29 17.08
N ARG A 62 -3.35 10.63 16.63
CA ARG A 62 -2.83 10.20 15.34
C ARG A 62 -2.66 8.69 15.29
N TYR A 63 -2.20 8.07 16.40
CA TYR A 63 -2.12 6.62 16.54
C TYR A 63 -3.50 5.97 16.36
N ARG A 64 -4.53 6.44 17.09
CA ARG A 64 -5.88 5.89 16.98
C ARG A 64 -6.44 5.98 15.56
N SER A 65 -6.29 7.13 14.93
CA SER A 65 -6.72 7.34 13.53
C SER A 65 -5.97 6.42 12.57
N GLN A 66 -4.66 6.23 12.78
CA GLN A 66 -3.85 5.31 11.98
C GLN A 66 -4.31 3.85 12.17
N GLN A 67 -4.62 3.42 13.40
CA GLN A 67 -5.11 2.06 13.65
C GLN A 67 -6.47 1.80 12.96
N GLN A 68 -7.38 2.77 12.98
CA GLN A 68 -8.65 2.67 12.25
C GLN A 68 -8.42 2.53 10.74
N PHE A 69 -7.49 3.30 10.19
CA PHE A 69 -7.11 3.19 8.80
C PHE A 69 -6.49 1.81 8.50
N PHE A 70 -5.55 1.34 9.31
CA PHE A 70 -4.91 0.02 9.14
C PHE A 70 -5.93 -1.11 9.20
N ASN A 71 -6.88 -1.06 10.14
CA ASN A 71 -7.97 -2.04 10.19
C ASN A 71 -8.77 -2.09 8.88
N SER A 72 -9.00 -0.94 8.23
CA SER A 72 -9.69 -0.90 6.94
C SER A 72 -8.84 -1.45 5.80
N VAL A 73 -7.53 -1.20 5.81
CA VAL A 73 -6.58 -1.69 4.81
C VAL A 73 -6.43 -3.22 4.89
N GLN A 74 -6.36 -3.77 6.10
CA GLN A 74 -6.26 -5.22 6.32
C GLN A 74 -7.46 -6.02 5.80
N GLN A 75 -8.61 -5.37 5.56
CA GLN A 75 -9.78 -6.03 4.98
C GLN A 75 -9.67 -6.20 3.45
N VAL A 76 -8.67 -5.57 2.81
CA VAL A 76 -8.46 -5.71 1.36
C VAL A 76 -7.90 -7.11 1.07
N PRO A 77 -8.57 -7.92 0.23
CA PRO A 77 -8.09 -9.25 -0.12
C PRO A 77 -6.71 -9.20 -0.79
N TYR A 78 -5.89 -10.20 -0.50
CA TYR A 78 -4.51 -10.32 -1.02
C TYR A 78 -3.57 -9.19 -0.61
N LEU A 79 -3.92 -8.39 0.41
CA LEU A 79 -3.07 -7.35 0.94
C LEU A 79 -2.35 -7.82 2.22
N GLU A 80 -1.06 -7.58 2.27
CA GLU A 80 -0.21 -7.74 3.43
C GLU A 80 0.39 -6.40 3.85
N MET A 81 0.30 -6.11 5.15
CA MET A 81 0.94 -4.92 5.72
C MET A 81 2.35 -5.25 6.21
N ARG A 82 3.26 -4.35 5.95
CA ARG A 82 4.63 -4.34 6.47
C ARG A 82 4.81 -3.07 7.28
N LEU A 83 5.03 -3.21 8.57
CA LEU A 83 5.05 -2.07 9.49
C LEU A 83 6.45 -1.84 10.04
N GLY A 84 6.99 -0.68 9.73
CA GLY A 84 8.18 -0.11 10.37
C GLY A 84 7.81 0.72 11.59
N ARG A 85 8.68 1.61 12.01
CA ARG A 85 8.48 2.46 13.16
C ARG A 85 8.85 3.92 12.89
N LEU A 86 8.17 4.85 13.55
CA LEU A 86 8.62 6.23 13.69
C LEU A 86 9.64 6.33 14.83
N VAL A 87 10.73 7.03 14.57
CA VAL A 87 11.76 7.33 15.57
C VAL A 87 11.59 8.77 16.03
N TYR A 88 11.26 8.95 17.30
CA TYR A 88 11.15 10.24 17.97
C TYR A 88 12.49 10.56 18.65
N THR A 89 13.07 11.69 18.32
CA THR A 89 14.31 12.15 18.93
C THR A 89 14.02 12.92 20.23
N ASN A 90 15.07 13.23 21.02
CA ASN A 90 14.93 14.08 22.21
C ASN A 90 14.49 15.52 21.88
N ALA A 91 14.54 15.92 20.60
CA ALA A 91 14.08 17.23 20.14
C ALA A 91 12.56 17.25 19.79
N TRP A 92 11.84 16.15 19.97
CA TRP A 92 10.38 16.09 19.83
C TRP A 92 9.70 16.95 20.91
N PRO A 93 8.66 17.74 20.60
CA PRO A 93 7.95 17.86 19.31
C PRO A 93 8.56 18.90 18.34
N GLY A 94 9.64 19.59 18.71
CA GLY A 94 10.27 20.62 17.88
C GLY A 94 10.83 20.08 16.56
N THR A 95 11.26 18.82 16.54
CA THR A 95 11.72 18.12 15.34
C THR A 95 10.77 16.95 15.03
N PRO A 96 10.21 16.87 13.81
CA PRO A 96 9.37 15.76 13.41
C PRO A 96 10.09 14.41 13.53
N PRO A 97 9.36 13.31 13.84
CA PRO A 97 9.94 11.98 13.81
C PRO A 97 10.25 11.57 12.37
N TYR A 98 11.16 10.63 12.20
CA TYR A 98 11.48 10.06 10.90
C TYR A 98 11.14 8.56 10.85
N GLU A 99 10.84 8.07 9.66
CA GLU A 99 10.56 6.67 9.40
C GLU A 99 11.84 5.83 9.40
N LYS A 100 11.74 4.59 9.87
CA LYS A 100 12.85 3.67 9.86
C LYS A 100 12.40 2.28 9.38
N GLY A 101 13.09 1.80 8.36
CA GLY A 101 12.98 0.45 7.84
C GLY A 101 11.95 0.25 6.72
N ILE A 102 11.19 1.27 6.33
CA ILE A 102 10.17 1.18 5.27
C ILE A 102 10.83 0.86 3.92
N ASP A 103 11.78 1.70 3.48
CA ASP A 103 12.45 1.57 2.19
C ASP A 103 13.20 0.25 2.07
N ILE A 104 13.84 -0.18 3.17
CA ILE A 104 14.57 -1.46 3.22
C ILE A 104 13.60 -2.62 3.06
N MET A 105 12.48 -2.63 3.77
CA MET A 105 11.48 -3.70 3.66
C MET A 105 10.88 -3.75 2.26
N LEU A 106 10.46 -2.59 1.71
CA LEU A 106 9.88 -2.52 0.38
C LEU A 106 10.88 -3.00 -0.68
N THR A 107 12.10 -2.48 -0.66
CA THR A 107 13.17 -2.89 -1.59
C THR A 107 13.47 -4.38 -1.47
N THR A 108 13.55 -4.92 -0.24
CA THR A 108 13.81 -6.34 -0.01
C THR A 108 12.70 -7.22 -0.58
N ASP A 109 11.43 -6.89 -0.32
CA ASP A 109 10.31 -7.66 -0.84
C ASP A 109 10.23 -7.56 -2.37
N LEU A 110 10.40 -6.35 -2.94
CA LEU A 110 10.41 -6.13 -4.38
C LEU A 110 11.44 -7.01 -5.08
N LEU A 111 12.69 -7.01 -4.60
CA LEU A 111 13.77 -7.82 -5.16
C LEU A 111 13.59 -9.32 -4.90
N THR A 112 13.18 -9.71 -3.68
CA THR A 112 12.96 -11.12 -3.34
C THR A 112 11.90 -11.74 -4.24
N HIS A 113 10.79 -11.04 -4.48
CA HIS A 113 9.73 -11.53 -5.35
C HIS A 113 10.13 -11.52 -6.82
N SER A 114 10.99 -10.60 -7.25
CA SER A 114 11.61 -10.57 -8.56
C SER A 114 12.48 -11.82 -8.78
N PHE A 115 13.44 -12.09 -7.89
CA PHE A 115 14.31 -13.28 -8.00
C PHE A 115 13.53 -14.60 -7.98
N LYS A 116 12.42 -14.67 -7.23
CA LYS A 116 11.53 -15.83 -7.21
C LYS A 116 10.56 -15.90 -8.39
N GLN A 117 10.59 -14.91 -9.28
CA GLN A 117 9.67 -14.79 -10.43
C GLN A 117 8.19 -14.91 -10.02
N ASN A 118 7.83 -14.28 -8.91
CA ASN A 118 6.47 -14.32 -8.38
C ASN A 118 5.51 -13.38 -9.12
N TYR A 119 6.01 -12.45 -9.92
CA TYR A 119 5.25 -11.54 -10.76
C TYR A 119 5.93 -11.35 -12.12
N ASP A 120 5.17 -10.86 -13.08
CA ASP A 120 5.65 -10.44 -14.39
C ASP A 120 5.79 -8.90 -14.42
N VAL A 121 4.93 -8.20 -13.66
CA VAL A 121 4.92 -6.74 -13.53
C VAL A 121 4.85 -6.35 -12.06
N ALA A 122 5.75 -5.51 -11.60
CA ALA A 122 5.66 -4.81 -10.32
C ALA A 122 5.03 -3.42 -10.54
N ILE A 123 4.04 -3.05 -9.71
CA ILE A 123 3.54 -1.67 -9.65
C ILE A 123 4.03 -1.06 -8.35
N LEU A 124 4.90 -0.06 -8.44
CA LEU A 124 5.41 0.70 -7.30
C LEU A 124 4.60 1.99 -7.14
N VAL A 125 4.01 2.18 -5.97
CA VAL A 125 3.31 3.42 -5.59
C VAL A 125 4.22 4.20 -4.65
N ALA A 126 5.14 4.96 -5.21
CA ALA A 126 6.09 5.82 -4.52
C ALA A 126 6.68 6.84 -5.50
N GLY A 127 7.04 8.03 -5.00
CA GLY A 127 7.71 9.08 -5.79
C GLY A 127 9.19 9.26 -5.44
N ASP A 128 9.72 8.41 -4.55
CA ASP A 128 11.09 8.53 -4.04
C ASP A 128 12.12 7.92 -5.00
N GLY A 129 13.19 8.69 -5.24
CA GLY A 129 14.32 8.28 -6.09
C GLY A 129 15.18 7.15 -5.52
N ASP A 130 15.08 6.86 -4.23
CA ASP A 130 15.87 5.81 -3.58
C ASP A 130 15.55 4.42 -4.12
N TYR A 131 14.38 4.24 -4.75
CA TYR A 131 13.98 2.98 -5.38
C TYR A 131 14.57 2.72 -6.78
N VAL A 132 15.27 3.70 -7.38
CA VAL A 132 15.80 3.59 -8.77
C VAL A 132 16.70 2.36 -8.95
N GLY A 133 17.61 2.13 -8.00
CA GLY A 133 18.51 0.97 -8.07
C GLY A 133 17.78 -0.37 -7.99
N ALA A 134 16.74 -0.46 -7.16
CA ALA A 134 15.91 -1.66 -7.04
C ALA A 134 15.10 -1.92 -8.31
N ILE A 135 14.51 -0.89 -8.89
CA ILE A 135 13.79 -0.99 -10.18
C ILE A 135 14.71 -1.49 -11.28
N GLN A 136 15.89 -0.92 -11.41
CA GLN A 136 16.86 -1.37 -12.42
C GLN A 136 17.20 -2.86 -12.25
N GLN A 137 17.34 -3.33 -11.01
CA GLN A 137 17.64 -4.74 -10.75
C GLN A 137 16.45 -5.65 -11.09
N VAL A 138 15.22 -5.23 -10.84
CA VAL A 138 14.00 -5.97 -11.26
C VAL A 138 13.97 -6.11 -12.79
N LYS A 139 14.25 -5.04 -13.50
CA LYS A 139 14.33 -5.05 -14.98
C LYS A 139 15.43 -5.97 -15.49
N ASN A 140 16.59 -5.96 -14.85
CA ASN A 140 17.69 -6.88 -15.17
C ASN A 140 17.31 -8.35 -14.99
N ASN A 141 16.36 -8.65 -14.08
CA ASN A 141 15.81 -9.99 -13.87
C ASN A 141 14.70 -10.36 -14.89
N GLY A 142 14.38 -9.46 -15.83
CA GLY A 142 13.41 -9.72 -16.91
C GLY A 142 11.95 -9.43 -16.57
N GLN A 143 11.65 -8.76 -15.45
CA GLN A 143 10.30 -8.27 -15.13
C GLN A 143 10.15 -6.79 -15.50
N ASN A 144 8.90 -6.35 -15.64
CA ASN A 144 8.56 -4.96 -15.89
C ASN A 144 8.23 -4.22 -14.59
N VAL A 145 8.54 -2.92 -14.55
CA VAL A 145 8.19 -2.06 -13.41
C VAL A 145 7.38 -0.87 -13.89
N GLU A 146 6.17 -0.73 -13.34
CA GLU A 146 5.33 0.44 -13.49
C GLU A 146 5.38 1.27 -12.21
N VAL A 147 5.45 2.60 -12.33
CA VAL A 147 5.47 3.50 -11.17
C VAL A 147 4.23 4.38 -11.19
N ALA A 148 3.43 4.31 -10.12
CA ALA A 148 2.24 5.14 -9.94
C ALA A 148 2.60 6.43 -9.20
N LEU A 149 2.46 7.58 -9.88
CA LEU A 149 2.89 8.89 -9.42
C LEU A 149 1.73 9.89 -9.38
N PHE A 150 1.77 10.78 -8.40
CA PHE A 150 0.78 11.83 -8.19
C PHE A 150 1.39 13.19 -8.54
N GLY A 151 1.03 13.73 -9.71
CA GLY A 151 1.59 15.00 -10.18
C GLY A 151 3.05 14.90 -10.63
N ARG A 152 3.61 16.04 -11.03
CA ARG A 152 4.99 16.12 -11.52
C ARG A 152 5.96 16.78 -10.55
N GLU A 153 5.47 17.63 -9.65
CA GLU A 153 6.31 18.54 -8.88
C GLU A 153 7.11 17.89 -7.76
N ASN A 154 6.64 16.76 -7.19
CA ASN A 154 7.26 16.09 -6.05
C ASN A 154 7.69 14.65 -6.37
N THR A 155 8.03 14.38 -7.63
CA THR A 155 8.44 13.03 -8.05
C THR A 155 9.84 13.07 -8.62
N SER A 156 10.67 12.10 -8.21
CA SER A 156 12.02 11.96 -8.70
C SER A 156 12.05 11.75 -10.23
N LYS A 157 12.76 12.63 -10.94
CA LYS A 157 12.97 12.50 -12.38
C LYS A 157 13.66 11.19 -12.75
N PRO A 158 14.74 10.74 -12.05
CA PRO A 158 15.36 9.44 -12.29
C PRO A 158 14.39 8.26 -12.12
N LEU A 159 13.43 8.36 -11.17
CA LEU A 159 12.41 7.32 -10.98
C LEU A 159 11.49 7.19 -12.21
N ARG A 160 11.12 8.32 -12.81
CA ARG A 160 10.32 8.33 -14.05
C ARG A 160 11.08 7.74 -15.25
N GLU A 161 12.38 8.01 -15.32
CA GLU A 161 13.22 7.57 -16.42
C GLU A 161 13.56 6.07 -16.37
N VAL A 162 13.66 5.50 -15.16
CA VAL A 162 13.98 4.08 -14.99
C VAL A 162 12.75 3.17 -15.17
N ALA A 163 11.54 3.66 -14.92
CA ALA A 163 10.30 2.88 -15.02
C ALA A 163 10.00 2.48 -16.48
N ASP A 164 9.45 1.29 -16.69
CA ASP A 164 8.96 0.86 -18.00
C ASP A 164 7.67 1.60 -18.39
N ARG A 165 6.84 1.94 -17.38
CA ARG A 165 5.62 2.72 -17.57
C ARG A 165 5.38 3.61 -16.35
N VAL A 166 4.99 4.85 -16.57
CA VAL A 166 4.52 5.75 -15.52
C VAL A 166 3.00 5.84 -15.57
N LEU A 167 2.37 5.52 -14.44
CA LEU A 167 0.93 5.66 -14.22
C LEU A 167 0.69 7.01 -13.54
N GLU A 168 0.24 8.00 -14.30
CA GLU A 168 -0.09 9.33 -13.75
C GLU A 168 -1.42 9.27 -13.03
N ILE A 169 -1.39 9.34 -11.71
CA ILE A 169 -2.58 9.26 -10.86
C ILE A 169 -3.14 10.66 -10.61
N ASP A 170 -4.37 10.85 -11.03
CA ASP A 170 -5.14 12.08 -10.84
C ASP A 170 -6.54 11.81 -10.25
N GLY A 171 -7.30 12.88 -10.00
CA GLY A 171 -8.66 12.77 -9.46
C GLY A 171 -9.63 12.03 -10.39
N ARG A 172 -9.33 11.89 -11.68
CA ARG A 172 -10.19 11.14 -12.65
C ARG A 172 -10.00 9.65 -12.46
N ILE A 173 -8.75 9.20 -12.31
CA ILE A 173 -8.43 7.79 -12.04
C ILE A 173 -9.01 7.37 -10.68
N LEU A 174 -8.93 8.25 -9.68
CA LEU A 174 -9.43 7.97 -8.32
C LEU A 174 -10.93 8.18 -8.15
N ARG A 175 -11.67 8.50 -9.22
CA ARG A 175 -13.14 8.61 -9.13
C ARG A 175 -13.75 7.31 -8.63
N GLY A 176 -14.58 7.40 -7.57
CA GLY A 176 -15.20 6.25 -6.91
C GLY A 176 -14.31 5.55 -5.88
N CYS A 177 -13.04 5.96 -5.70
CA CYS A 177 -12.13 5.37 -4.70
C CYS A 177 -12.02 6.17 -3.39
N TRP A 178 -12.94 7.09 -3.12
CA TRP A 178 -12.99 7.85 -1.88
C TRP A 178 -13.94 7.20 -0.88
N LYS A 179 -13.55 7.10 0.41
CA LYS A 179 -14.37 6.47 1.46
C LYS A 179 -15.67 7.23 1.75
N GLN A 180 -15.67 8.56 1.58
CA GLN A 180 -16.86 9.41 1.67
C GLN A 180 -17.41 9.65 0.26
N GLY A 181 -18.42 8.89 -0.15
CA GLY A 181 -19.06 8.96 -1.45
C GLY A 181 -19.74 7.64 -1.82
N GLU A 182 -20.52 7.64 -2.89
CA GLU A 182 -21.15 6.42 -3.42
C GLU A 182 -20.04 5.44 -3.84
N ARG A 183 -20.04 4.25 -3.22
CA ARG A 183 -19.11 3.17 -3.54
C ARG A 183 -19.69 2.37 -4.69
N GLU A 184 -19.04 2.35 -5.84
CA GLU A 184 -19.27 1.27 -6.79
C GLU A 184 -18.92 -0.08 -6.13
N PRO A 185 -19.73 -1.12 -6.33
CA PRO A 185 -19.46 -2.44 -5.74
C PRO A 185 -18.12 -2.96 -6.26
N ASN A 186 -17.24 -3.31 -5.33
CA ASN A 186 -15.91 -3.84 -5.62
C ASN A 186 -16.02 -5.22 -6.29
N ARG A 187 -15.90 -5.28 -7.63
CA ARG A 187 -16.07 -6.51 -8.42
C ARG A 187 -14.94 -7.53 -8.27
N LEU A 188 -13.71 -7.08 -7.96
CA LEU A 188 -12.55 -7.95 -7.86
C LEU A 188 -12.32 -8.51 -6.45
N PHE A 189 -12.79 -7.80 -5.42
CA PHE A 189 -12.58 -8.16 -4.03
C PHE A 189 -13.92 -8.30 -3.31
N PRO A 190 -14.61 -9.44 -3.41
CA PRO A 190 -15.81 -9.69 -2.62
C PRO A 190 -15.45 -9.59 -1.13
N ARG A 191 -16.30 -8.93 -0.33
CA ARG A 191 -16.10 -8.79 1.11
C ARG A 191 -15.88 -10.16 1.74
N ARG A 192 -14.78 -10.34 2.48
CA ARG A 192 -14.62 -11.48 3.38
C ARG A 192 -15.76 -11.44 4.39
N ARG A 193 -16.56 -12.49 4.45
CA ARG A 193 -17.49 -12.67 5.57
C ARG A 193 -16.65 -12.76 6.85
N PRO A 194 -17.01 -12.05 7.92
CA PRO A 194 -16.34 -12.25 9.20
C PRO A 194 -16.42 -13.75 9.57
N PRO A 195 -15.39 -14.31 10.18
CA PRO A 195 -15.44 -15.68 10.65
C PRO A 195 -16.67 -15.83 11.56
N ARG A 196 -17.46 -16.87 11.33
CA ARG A 196 -18.56 -17.23 12.25
C ARG A 196 -17.92 -17.51 13.59
N THR A 197 -18.19 -16.68 14.57
CA THR A 197 -17.93 -17.00 15.98
C THR A 197 -18.81 -18.17 16.33
N HIS A 198 -18.21 -19.36 16.42
CA HIS A 198 -18.85 -20.47 17.11
C HIS A 198 -18.96 -20.04 18.57
N GLN A 199 -20.12 -19.61 18.97
CA GLN A 199 -20.49 -19.61 20.39
C GLN A 199 -20.55 -21.07 20.82
N ASN A 200 -19.44 -21.57 21.39
CA ASN A 200 -19.47 -22.77 22.19
C ASN A 200 -20.21 -22.40 23.47
N GLU A 201 -21.53 -22.69 23.50
CA GLU A 201 -22.26 -22.82 24.76
C GLU A 201 -21.60 -23.96 25.56
N ILE A 202 -20.80 -23.57 26.55
CA ILE A 202 -20.30 -24.52 27.56
C ILE A 202 -21.48 -24.82 28.45
N ASN A 203 -22.18 -25.93 28.19
CA ASN A 203 -23.12 -26.54 29.12
C ASN A 203 -22.33 -27.09 30.31
N LEU A 204 -22.32 -26.33 31.41
CA LEU A 204 -21.84 -26.85 32.68
C LEU A 204 -22.96 -27.69 33.30
N PRO A 205 -22.68 -28.94 33.77
CA PRO A 205 -23.65 -29.74 34.49
C PRO A 205 -23.93 -29.12 35.89
N PRO A 206 -25.12 -29.34 36.42
CA PRO A 206 -25.49 -28.80 37.74
C PRO A 206 -24.63 -29.45 38.83
N VAL A 207 -24.11 -28.61 39.72
CA VAL A 207 -23.41 -29.04 40.94
C VAL A 207 -24.48 -29.51 41.94
N LEU A 208 -24.37 -30.77 42.38
CA LEU A 208 -25.04 -31.33 43.55
C LEU A 208 -24.25 -30.95 44.80
#